data_f583aeae7737c2fcd9efcf3277a7b6db
#
_entry.id   f583aeae7737c2fcd9efcf3277a7b6db
#
_cell.length_a   1.000
_cell.length_b   1.000
_cell.length_c   1.000
_cell.angle_alpha   90.00
_cell.angle_beta   90.00
_cell.angle_gamma   90.00
#
_symmetry.space_group_name_H-M   'P 1'
#
loop_
_entity.id
_entity.type
_entity.pdbx_description
1 polymer ?
#
loop_
_entity_poly.entity_id
_entity_poly.type
_entity_poly.pdbx_seq_one_letter_code
_entity_poly.pdbx_strand_id
1 'polypeptide(L)'
;MKKLTLAILLGLTFSFNASAEEEVIKDRPEQNQVQTLETVAPVQKNAPSESDVSFLRKLSVDQATYKLITDDNYLMLMQSRLAEIEQKPFVESAINSILPLAINKYDGSPDKKFQLIEFFDFNCHYCRDAIEKVDVKLAEMKDVGLSYIVLLPEGSEETMVYASFGLTKVPLDKQKSYLLTMFELLNRNTVTLEQIKAELAKFEINPSEDEVKAFSKAQSELTNKVYLEMRLRGTPTFVMLPIVNSEEKPVEVILGTQAIPYLDLYKLKLSKS
;
A
#
# COMPACT_ATOMS: atom_id res chain seq x y z
N MET A 1 -5.50 -41.92 -2.49
CA MET A 1 -5.08 -40.67 -1.85
C MET A 1 -6.19 -39.63 -2.10
N LYS A 2 -7.04 -39.38 -1.10
CA LYS A 2 -8.24 -38.53 -1.22
C LYS A 2 -7.80 -37.08 -0.97
N LYS A 3 -8.02 -36.21 -1.95
CA LYS A 3 -7.82 -34.77 -1.83
C LYS A 3 -8.91 -34.19 -0.92
N LEU A 4 -8.51 -33.65 0.23
CA LEU A 4 -9.40 -32.92 1.12
C LEU A 4 -9.43 -31.47 0.65
N THR A 5 -10.52 -31.10 -0.03
CA THR A 5 -10.80 -29.73 -0.41
C THR A 5 -11.45 -29.04 0.77
N LEU A 6 -10.68 -28.21 1.49
CA LEU A 6 -11.20 -27.37 2.57
C LEU A 6 -11.81 -26.11 1.95
N ALA A 7 -13.12 -26.11 1.76
CA ALA A 7 -13.88 -24.92 1.39
C ALA A 7 -14.22 -24.14 2.66
N ILE A 8 -13.47 -23.11 2.98
CA ILE A 8 -13.85 -22.13 4.00
C ILE A 8 -14.69 -21.06 3.29
N LEU A 9 -16.01 -21.22 3.34
CA LEU A 9 -16.97 -20.19 2.97
C LEU A 9 -17.08 -19.19 4.14
N LEU A 10 -16.32 -18.13 4.12
CA LEU A 10 -16.60 -16.94 4.91
C LEU A 10 -17.20 -15.90 3.97
N GLY A 11 -18.54 -15.97 3.83
CA GLY A 11 -19.33 -14.93 3.17
C GLY A 11 -19.39 -13.68 4.04
N LEU A 12 -18.52 -12.70 3.76
CA LEU A 12 -18.75 -11.32 4.15
C LEU A 12 -19.00 -10.52 2.87
N THR A 13 -20.28 -10.49 2.48
CA THR A 13 -20.76 -9.58 1.44
C THR A 13 -20.78 -8.16 1.99
N PHE A 14 -19.78 -7.36 1.67
CA PHE A 14 -19.93 -5.92 1.72
C PHE A 14 -20.60 -5.45 0.45
N SER A 15 -21.91 -5.25 0.53
CA SER A 15 -22.66 -4.58 -0.54
C SER A 15 -22.38 -3.09 -0.49
N PHE A 16 -21.57 -2.59 -1.39
CA PHE A 16 -21.56 -1.18 -1.75
C PHE A 16 -22.68 -0.94 -2.75
N ASN A 17 -23.82 -0.46 -2.30
CA ASN A 17 -24.82 0.14 -3.17
C ASN A 17 -24.40 1.58 -3.44
N ALA A 18 -23.86 1.82 -4.63
CA ALA A 18 -23.81 3.14 -5.22
C ALA A 18 -25.01 3.29 -6.16
N SER A 19 -26.10 3.82 -5.66
CA SER A 19 -27.16 4.39 -6.48
C SER A 19 -27.10 5.91 -6.35
N ALA A 20 -26.66 6.54 -7.43
CA ALA A 20 -26.83 7.96 -7.63
C ALA A 20 -28.30 8.21 -8.00
N GLU A 21 -29.04 8.86 -7.13
CA GLU A 21 -30.27 9.55 -7.49
C GLU A 21 -30.14 11.02 -7.05
N GLU A 22 -30.26 11.87 -8.08
CA GLU A 22 -30.40 13.31 -7.96
C GLU A 22 -31.73 13.62 -7.26
N GLU A 23 -31.70 14.17 -6.05
CA GLU A 23 -32.89 14.74 -5.45
C GLU A 23 -32.72 16.21 -5.08
N VAL A 24 -33.64 16.95 -5.66
CA VAL A 24 -33.86 18.39 -5.62
C VAL A 24 -34.04 18.88 -4.18
N ILE A 25 -33.25 19.89 -3.82
CA ILE A 25 -33.36 20.62 -2.55
C ILE A 25 -34.65 21.43 -2.55
N LYS A 26 -35.58 21.13 -1.68
CA LYS A 26 -36.66 22.02 -1.22
C LYS A 26 -36.75 22.00 0.31
N ASP A 27 -36.57 23.19 0.83
CA ASP A 27 -37.06 23.72 2.11
C ASP A 27 -36.95 22.86 3.38
N ARG A 28 -36.00 23.23 4.23
CA ARG A 28 -35.87 22.74 5.60
C ARG A 28 -36.40 23.79 6.59
N PRO A 29 -37.43 23.51 7.40
CA PRO A 29 -37.68 24.26 8.61
C PRO A 29 -36.76 23.83 9.74
N GLU A 30 -36.20 24.81 10.43
CA GLU A 30 -35.44 24.62 11.66
C GLU A 30 -36.28 23.91 12.73
N GLN A 31 -35.77 22.79 13.20
CA GLN A 31 -36.14 22.28 14.55
C GLN A 31 -34.88 21.78 15.24
N ASN A 32 -34.40 22.60 16.19
CA ASN A 32 -33.49 22.23 17.24
C ASN A 32 -34.10 21.08 18.08
N GLN A 33 -33.57 19.86 17.90
CA GLN A 33 -33.61 18.84 18.96
C GLN A 33 -32.20 18.29 19.10
N VAL A 34 -31.55 18.70 20.20
CA VAL A 34 -30.36 18.06 20.73
C VAL A 34 -30.76 16.66 21.17
N GLN A 35 -30.53 15.68 20.29
CA GLN A 35 -30.56 14.27 20.73
C GLN A 35 -29.25 13.99 21.44
N THR A 36 -29.36 13.80 22.75
CA THR A 36 -28.30 13.21 23.57
C THR A 36 -27.83 11.91 22.91
N LEU A 37 -26.55 11.90 22.50
CA LEU A 37 -25.85 10.69 22.10
C LEU A 37 -25.93 9.69 23.26
N GLU A 38 -26.80 8.72 23.15
CA GLU A 38 -26.76 7.53 24.00
C GLU A 38 -25.33 6.92 23.83
N THR A 39 -24.63 6.85 24.93
CA THR A 39 -23.35 6.18 25.03
C THR A 39 -23.53 4.74 24.54
N VAL A 40 -23.01 4.44 23.36
CA VAL A 40 -22.91 3.08 22.86
C VAL A 40 -22.14 2.29 23.91
N ALA A 41 -22.82 1.37 24.57
CA ALA A 41 -22.19 0.48 25.53
C ALA A 41 -21.02 -0.24 24.84
N PRO A 42 -19.88 -0.41 25.53
CA PRO A 42 -18.75 -1.09 24.94
C PRO A 42 -19.22 -2.47 24.47
N VAL A 43 -18.96 -2.77 23.18
CA VAL A 43 -19.22 -4.09 22.61
C VAL A 43 -18.51 -5.10 23.51
N GLN A 44 -19.27 -5.83 24.31
CA GLN A 44 -18.73 -6.93 25.08
C GLN A 44 -18.16 -7.91 24.05
N LYS A 45 -16.84 -8.05 24.01
CA LYS A 45 -16.18 -9.16 23.31
C LYS A 45 -16.73 -10.43 23.97
N ASN A 46 -17.72 -11.04 23.34
CA ASN A 46 -18.23 -12.32 23.82
C ASN A 46 -17.07 -13.31 23.77
N ALA A 47 -16.71 -13.84 24.90
CA ALA A 47 -15.77 -14.97 24.95
C ALA A 47 -16.29 -16.06 24.00
N PRO A 48 -15.42 -16.76 23.25
CA PRO A 48 -15.85 -17.81 22.34
C PRO A 48 -16.74 -18.80 23.07
N SER A 49 -17.80 -19.23 22.41
CA SER A 49 -18.77 -20.17 23.01
C SER A 49 -18.05 -21.51 23.31
N GLU A 50 -18.62 -22.26 24.24
CA GLU A 50 -18.08 -23.59 24.59
C GLU A 50 -18.04 -24.53 23.39
N SER A 51 -18.92 -24.33 22.40
CA SER A 51 -18.94 -25.03 21.12
C SER A 51 -17.73 -24.67 20.24
N ASP A 52 -17.32 -23.40 20.21
CA ASP A 52 -16.15 -22.95 19.44
C ASP A 52 -14.86 -23.47 20.05
N VAL A 53 -14.76 -23.46 21.37
CA VAL A 53 -13.65 -24.06 22.12
C VAL A 53 -13.55 -25.58 21.89
N SER A 54 -14.69 -26.26 21.88
CA SER A 54 -14.77 -27.70 21.63
C SER A 54 -14.39 -28.05 20.17
N PHE A 55 -14.78 -27.25 19.22
CA PHE A 55 -14.41 -27.39 17.80
C PHE A 55 -12.90 -27.23 17.61
N LEU A 56 -12.29 -26.20 18.19
CA LEU A 56 -10.85 -25.97 18.12
C LEU A 56 -10.03 -27.08 18.81
N ARG A 57 -10.52 -27.62 19.92
CA ARG A 57 -9.90 -28.80 20.57
C ARG A 57 -9.94 -30.04 19.67
N LYS A 58 -11.03 -30.24 18.91
CA LYS A 58 -11.15 -31.36 17.97
C LYS A 58 -10.20 -31.25 16.77
N LEU A 59 -9.72 -30.04 16.44
CA LEU A 59 -8.69 -29.81 15.43
C LEU A 59 -7.29 -30.16 15.90
N SER A 60 -7.12 -30.72 17.12
CA SER A 60 -5.82 -31.04 17.73
C SER A 60 -4.90 -29.82 17.82
N VAL A 61 -5.47 -28.63 17.95
CA VAL A 61 -4.73 -27.37 18.08
C VAL A 61 -4.27 -27.27 19.53
N ASP A 62 -2.98 -27.19 19.75
CA ASP A 62 -2.43 -27.01 21.10
C ASP A 62 -2.77 -25.62 21.67
N GLN A 63 -2.59 -25.45 22.97
CA GLN A 63 -2.93 -24.23 23.67
C GLN A 63 -2.12 -23.01 23.20
N ALA A 64 -0.89 -23.21 22.69
CA ALA A 64 -0.07 -22.14 22.15
C ALA A 64 -0.61 -21.69 20.78
N THR A 65 -0.98 -22.63 19.93
CA THR A 65 -1.63 -22.33 18.63
C THR A 65 -2.98 -21.65 18.83
N TYR A 66 -3.79 -22.09 19.82
CA TYR A 66 -5.05 -21.41 20.15
C TYR A 66 -4.84 -19.95 20.56
N LYS A 67 -3.85 -19.69 21.42
CA LYS A 67 -3.50 -18.33 21.84
C LYS A 67 -3.05 -17.47 20.66
N LEU A 68 -2.29 -18.02 19.72
CA LEU A 68 -1.86 -17.34 18.51
C LEU A 68 -3.05 -16.97 17.61
N ILE A 69 -3.99 -17.91 17.36
CA ILE A 69 -5.16 -17.64 16.48
C ILE A 69 -6.18 -16.69 17.10
N THR A 70 -6.16 -16.48 18.41
CA THR A 70 -7.04 -15.53 19.11
C THR A 70 -6.39 -14.17 19.34
N ASP A 71 -5.12 -14.00 18.98
CA ASP A 71 -4.41 -12.72 19.01
C ASP A 71 -4.81 -11.88 17.78
N ASP A 72 -5.38 -10.69 18.02
CA ASP A 72 -5.85 -9.80 16.96
C ASP A 72 -4.71 -9.41 15.99
N ASN A 73 -3.47 -9.28 16.49
CA ASN A 73 -2.31 -8.97 15.65
C ASN A 73 -1.93 -10.16 14.76
N TYR A 74 -2.03 -11.38 15.28
CA TYR A 74 -1.78 -12.58 14.50
C TYR A 74 -2.85 -12.76 13.41
N LEU A 75 -4.11 -12.53 13.72
CA LEU A 75 -5.20 -12.59 12.74
C LEU A 75 -5.02 -11.55 11.63
N MET A 76 -4.65 -10.31 11.98
CA MET A 76 -4.35 -9.28 10.99
C MET A 76 -3.15 -9.66 10.11
N LEU A 77 -2.10 -10.22 10.69
CA LEU A 77 -0.93 -10.69 9.94
C LEU A 77 -1.31 -11.84 9.00
N MET A 78 -2.12 -12.78 9.44
CA MET A 78 -2.61 -13.90 8.61
C MET A 78 -3.50 -13.43 7.47
N GLN A 79 -4.39 -12.46 7.71
CA GLN A 79 -5.23 -11.86 6.68
C GLN A 79 -4.38 -11.11 5.64
N SER A 80 -3.41 -10.33 6.09
CA SER A 80 -2.45 -9.67 5.20
C SER A 80 -1.71 -10.70 4.35
N ARG A 81 -1.24 -11.78 4.96
CA ARG A 81 -0.51 -12.84 4.25
C ARG A 81 -1.35 -13.60 3.23
N LEU A 82 -2.62 -13.85 3.53
CA LEU A 82 -3.54 -14.43 2.55
C LEU A 82 -3.76 -13.50 1.35
N ALA A 83 -3.96 -12.21 1.63
CA ALA A 83 -4.10 -11.21 0.58
C ALA A 83 -2.84 -11.09 -0.31
N GLU A 84 -1.65 -11.17 0.28
CA GLU A 84 -0.37 -11.22 -0.44
C GLU A 84 -0.30 -12.43 -1.39
N ILE A 85 -0.68 -13.62 -0.89
CA ILE A 85 -0.69 -14.86 -1.68
C ILE A 85 -1.68 -14.78 -2.83
N GLU A 86 -2.88 -14.25 -2.58
CA GLU A 86 -3.91 -14.07 -3.62
C GLU A 86 -3.49 -13.06 -4.69
N GLN A 87 -2.78 -12.01 -4.31
CA GLN A 87 -2.35 -10.95 -5.21
C GLN A 87 -1.12 -11.34 -6.04
N LYS A 88 -0.26 -12.19 -5.50
CA LYS A 88 1.02 -12.56 -6.10
C LYS A 88 0.96 -12.96 -7.59
N PRO A 89 0.05 -13.83 -8.07
CA PRO A 89 0.00 -14.23 -9.48
C PRO A 89 -0.27 -13.05 -10.43
N PHE A 90 -1.06 -12.07 -9.99
CA PHE A 90 -1.37 -10.88 -10.78
C PHE A 90 -0.15 -9.95 -10.85
N VAL A 91 0.59 -9.81 -9.75
CA VAL A 91 1.83 -9.05 -9.71
C VAL A 91 2.88 -9.71 -10.59
N GLU A 92 3.08 -11.02 -10.51
CA GLU A 92 4.02 -11.77 -11.35
C GLU A 92 3.75 -11.55 -12.84
N SER A 93 2.49 -11.57 -13.24
CA SER A 93 2.10 -11.40 -14.67
C SER A 93 2.34 -9.96 -15.17
N ALA A 94 2.17 -8.96 -14.33
CA ALA A 94 2.19 -7.54 -14.73
C ALA A 94 3.53 -6.84 -14.47
N ILE A 95 4.34 -7.33 -13.53
CA ILE A 95 5.51 -6.59 -13.02
C ILE A 95 6.51 -6.19 -14.10
N ASN A 96 6.75 -7.04 -15.10
CA ASN A 96 7.70 -6.75 -16.17
C ASN A 96 7.27 -5.55 -17.04
N SER A 97 5.96 -5.29 -17.16
CA SER A 97 5.43 -4.15 -17.91
C SER A 97 5.40 -2.86 -17.06
N ILE A 98 5.42 -2.99 -15.74
CA ILE A 98 5.32 -1.87 -14.79
C ILE A 98 6.70 -1.43 -14.30
N LEU A 99 7.60 -2.37 -14.05
CA LEU A 99 8.95 -2.11 -13.58
C LEU A 99 9.72 -1.03 -14.38
N PRO A 100 9.66 -0.96 -15.72
CA PRO A 100 10.30 0.09 -16.50
C PRO A 100 9.80 1.51 -16.18
N LEU A 101 8.64 1.64 -15.55
CA LEU A 101 7.98 2.90 -15.23
C LEU A 101 8.23 3.34 -13.78
N ALA A 102 8.90 2.51 -12.97
CA ALA A 102 9.26 2.84 -11.60
C ALA A 102 10.23 4.04 -11.58
N ILE A 103 9.97 4.95 -10.66
CA ILE A 103 10.85 6.08 -10.36
C ILE A 103 12.08 5.51 -9.66
N ASN A 104 13.25 5.97 -10.09
CA ASN A 104 14.51 5.44 -9.59
C ASN A 104 14.62 3.94 -9.77
N LYS A 105 14.53 3.56 -11.00
CA LYS A 105 15.07 2.26 -11.34
C LYS A 105 16.40 2.13 -10.64
N TYR A 106 16.50 1.05 -9.84
CA TYR A 106 17.77 0.55 -9.43
C TYR A 106 18.87 1.03 -10.41
N ASP A 107 19.82 1.79 -9.88
CA ASP A 107 20.85 2.53 -10.62
C ASP A 107 21.88 1.64 -11.36
N GLY A 108 21.62 0.32 -11.42
CA GLY A 108 22.52 -0.67 -12.00
C GLY A 108 23.73 -0.97 -11.12
N SER A 109 23.75 -0.52 -9.86
CA SER A 109 24.84 -0.83 -8.93
C SER A 109 25.00 -2.35 -8.81
N PRO A 110 26.20 -2.91 -9.08
CA PRO A 110 26.42 -4.35 -9.15
C PRO A 110 26.26 -5.07 -7.81
N ASP A 111 26.22 -4.32 -6.73
CA ASP A 111 26.05 -4.87 -5.38
C ASP A 111 24.58 -5.20 -5.08
N LYS A 112 23.62 -4.65 -5.85
CA LYS A 112 22.20 -4.92 -5.65
C LYS A 112 21.80 -6.22 -6.31
N LYS A 113 21.23 -7.12 -5.53
CA LYS A 113 20.75 -8.43 -5.99
C LYS A 113 19.22 -8.51 -6.03
N PHE A 114 18.59 -7.64 -5.27
CA PHE A 114 17.13 -7.55 -5.17
C PHE A 114 16.68 -6.11 -5.33
N GLN A 115 15.47 -5.96 -5.85
CA GLN A 115 14.78 -4.69 -5.92
C GLN A 115 13.53 -4.75 -5.05
N LEU A 116 13.34 -3.75 -4.21
CA LEU A 116 12.11 -3.47 -3.49
C LEU A 116 11.41 -2.31 -4.17
N ILE A 117 10.17 -2.49 -4.61
CA ILE A 117 9.37 -1.45 -5.22
C ILE A 117 8.28 -1.08 -4.23
N GLU A 118 8.20 0.17 -3.85
CA GLU A 118 7.11 0.70 -3.05
C GLU A 118 6.06 1.36 -3.94
N PHE A 119 4.84 0.86 -3.88
CA PHE A 119 3.65 1.49 -4.43
C PHE A 119 3.04 2.36 -3.35
N PHE A 120 3.02 3.65 -3.56
CA PHE A 120 2.55 4.60 -2.56
C PHE A 120 1.71 5.73 -3.15
N ASP A 121 1.05 6.47 -2.27
CA ASP A 121 0.21 7.62 -2.57
C ASP A 121 0.50 8.67 -1.50
N PHE A 122 0.61 9.93 -1.88
CA PHE A 122 0.88 11.03 -0.97
C PHE A 122 -0.25 11.29 0.05
N ASN A 123 -1.48 10.84 -0.22
CA ASN A 123 -2.58 10.88 0.75
C ASN A 123 -2.54 9.75 1.78
N CYS A 124 -1.65 8.79 1.60
CA CYS A 124 -1.58 7.62 2.44
C CYS A 124 -0.74 7.90 3.70
N HIS A 125 -1.39 7.99 4.85
CA HIS A 125 -0.70 8.17 6.14
C HIS A 125 0.32 7.06 6.43
N TYR A 126 -0.03 5.80 6.13
CA TYR A 126 0.87 4.66 6.33
C TYR A 126 2.07 4.67 5.39
N CYS A 127 1.96 5.30 4.22
CA CYS A 127 3.10 5.44 3.30
C CYS A 127 4.16 6.38 3.87
N ARG A 128 3.76 7.46 4.54
CA ARG A 128 4.69 8.31 5.27
C ARG A 128 5.49 7.52 6.31
N ASP A 129 4.79 6.73 7.13
CA ASP A 129 5.42 5.92 8.18
C ASP A 129 6.32 4.83 7.60
N ALA A 130 6.02 4.37 6.38
CA ALA A 130 6.80 3.36 5.67
C ALA A 130 8.19 3.86 5.33
N ILE A 131 8.34 5.11 4.88
CA ILE A 131 9.61 5.68 4.39
C ILE A 131 10.73 5.50 5.42
N GLU A 132 10.48 5.88 6.68
CA GLU A 132 11.49 5.78 7.73
C GLU A 132 11.79 4.33 8.10
N LYS A 133 10.75 3.48 8.20
CA LYS A 133 10.88 2.07 8.54
C LYS A 133 11.64 1.29 7.47
N VAL A 134 11.33 1.56 6.20
CA VAL A 134 12.02 0.94 5.06
C VAL A 134 13.48 1.36 5.03
N ASP A 135 13.77 2.64 5.21
CA ASP A 135 15.14 3.14 5.21
C ASP A 135 16.01 2.49 6.29
N VAL A 136 15.48 2.39 7.52
CA VAL A 136 16.16 1.70 8.62
C VAL A 136 16.41 0.23 8.27
N LYS A 137 15.41 -0.46 7.72
CA LYS A 137 15.55 -1.87 7.35
C LYS A 137 16.52 -2.10 6.20
N LEU A 138 16.50 -1.23 5.18
CA LEU A 138 17.41 -1.33 4.03
C LEU A 138 18.86 -0.98 4.38
N ALA A 139 19.10 -0.21 5.43
CA ALA A 139 20.47 0.00 5.94
C ALA A 139 21.14 -1.33 6.37
N GLU A 140 20.33 -2.31 6.80
CA GLU A 140 20.79 -3.67 7.13
C GLU A 140 20.87 -4.57 5.88
N MET A 141 20.12 -4.26 4.80
CA MET A 141 19.96 -5.07 3.59
C MET A 141 20.64 -4.39 2.39
N LYS A 142 21.96 -4.26 2.44
CA LYS A 142 22.76 -3.50 1.47
C LYS A 142 22.65 -3.99 0.01
N ASP A 143 22.25 -5.24 -0.19
CA ASP A 143 22.06 -5.87 -1.49
C ASP A 143 20.63 -5.66 -2.07
N VAL A 144 19.79 -4.85 -1.42
CA VAL A 144 18.45 -4.48 -1.89
C VAL A 144 18.45 -3.02 -2.35
N GLY A 145 17.96 -2.77 -3.55
CA GLY A 145 17.70 -1.43 -4.08
C GLY A 145 16.24 -1.04 -3.88
N LEU A 146 15.95 0.25 -3.62
CA LEU A 146 14.60 0.77 -3.47
C LEU A 146 14.18 1.55 -4.72
N SER A 147 12.95 1.35 -5.14
CA SER A 147 12.30 2.09 -6.21
C SER A 147 10.88 2.45 -5.82
N TYR A 148 10.33 3.47 -6.46
CA TYR A 148 9.01 3.97 -6.14
C TYR A 148 8.08 3.94 -7.35
N ILE A 149 6.80 3.64 -7.11
CA ILE A 149 5.71 3.89 -8.04
C ILE A 149 4.66 4.71 -7.28
N VAL A 150 4.53 5.96 -7.68
CA VAL A 150 3.49 6.83 -7.12
C VAL A 150 2.16 6.45 -7.75
N LEU A 151 1.15 6.21 -6.94
CA LEU A 151 -0.22 6.03 -7.42
C LEU A 151 -0.90 7.40 -7.45
N LEU A 152 -1.31 7.82 -8.63
CA LEU A 152 -1.93 9.10 -8.89
C LEU A 152 -3.23 8.88 -9.69
N PRO A 153 -4.36 8.63 -9.00
CA PRO A 153 -5.65 8.46 -9.66
C PRO A 153 -6.02 9.67 -10.53
N GLU A 154 -6.87 9.45 -11.53
CA GLU A 154 -7.42 10.55 -12.32
C GLU A 154 -8.22 11.52 -11.43
N GLY A 155 -8.03 12.81 -11.64
CA GLY A 155 -8.65 13.86 -10.81
C GLY A 155 -7.94 14.14 -9.49
N SER A 156 -6.73 13.59 -9.29
CA SER A 156 -5.90 13.96 -8.13
C SER A 156 -5.65 15.46 -8.06
N GLU A 157 -5.55 15.99 -6.85
CA GLU A 157 -5.27 17.41 -6.62
C GLU A 157 -3.95 17.85 -7.28
N GLU A 158 -3.93 19.06 -7.82
CA GLU A 158 -2.77 19.61 -8.54
C GLU A 158 -1.51 19.65 -7.66
N THR A 159 -1.66 19.91 -6.37
CA THR A 159 -0.58 19.84 -5.38
C THR A 159 0.10 18.47 -5.33
N MET A 160 -0.69 17.40 -5.38
CA MET A 160 -0.16 16.02 -5.42
C MET A 160 0.48 15.69 -6.76
N VAL A 161 -0.09 16.19 -7.86
CA VAL A 161 0.51 16.00 -9.20
C VAL A 161 1.90 16.62 -9.25
N TYR A 162 2.05 17.87 -8.77
CA TYR A 162 3.36 18.54 -8.72
C TYR A 162 4.35 17.85 -7.80
N ALA A 163 3.91 17.41 -6.61
CA ALA A 163 4.76 16.67 -5.69
C ALA A 163 5.21 15.32 -6.30
N SER A 164 4.31 14.63 -6.99
CA SER A 164 4.63 13.36 -7.67
C SER A 164 5.61 13.58 -8.84
N PHE A 165 5.39 14.63 -9.64
CA PHE A 165 6.30 15.02 -10.70
C PHE A 165 7.71 15.30 -10.14
N GLY A 166 7.81 16.07 -9.07
CA GLY A 166 9.07 16.43 -8.45
C GLY A 166 9.91 15.21 -8.06
N LEU A 167 9.28 14.16 -7.52
CA LEU A 167 9.97 12.94 -7.15
C LEU A 167 10.71 12.29 -8.35
N THR A 168 10.21 12.46 -9.57
CA THR A 168 10.86 11.92 -10.78
C THR A 168 12.15 12.67 -11.15
N LYS A 169 12.38 13.85 -10.60
CA LYS A 169 13.49 14.74 -10.90
C LYS A 169 14.51 14.87 -9.78
N VAL A 170 14.09 14.57 -8.56
CA VAL A 170 14.97 14.69 -7.37
C VAL A 170 16.07 13.64 -7.42
N PRO A 171 17.34 14.05 -7.18
CA PRO A 171 18.47 13.13 -7.08
C PRO A 171 18.26 12.05 -6.02
N LEU A 172 18.80 10.87 -6.24
CA LEU A 172 18.55 9.67 -5.42
C LEU A 172 18.88 9.90 -3.94
N ASP A 173 19.98 10.56 -3.66
CA ASP A 173 20.45 10.88 -2.31
C ASP A 173 19.54 11.88 -1.56
N LYS A 174 18.68 12.60 -2.27
CA LYS A 174 17.76 13.60 -1.71
C LYS A 174 16.32 13.12 -1.64
N GLN A 175 16.00 11.96 -2.19
CA GLN A 175 14.61 11.54 -2.33
C GLN A 175 13.91 11.28 -1.00
N LYS A 176 14.60 10.69 -0.03
CA LYS A 176 14.03 10.49 1.30
C LYS A 176 13.62 11.82 1.92
N SER A 177 14.52 12.81 1.93
CA SER A 177 14.21 14.13 2.48
C SER A 177 13.08 14.82 1.72
N TYR A 178 13.07 14.67 0.40
CA TYR A 178 11.99 15.17 -0.45
C TYR A 178 10.64 14.54 -0.10
N LEU A 179 10.57 13.22 -0.04
CA LEU A 179 9.34 12.50 0.31
C LEU A 179 8.80 12.93 1.67
N LEU A 180 9.65 12.95 2.70
CA LEU A 180 9.23 13.37 4.05
C LEU A 180 8.69 14.81 4.05
N THR A 181 9.38 15.73 3.36
CA THR A 181 8.93 17.12 3.23
C THR A 181 7.59 17.22 2.50
N MET A 182 7.42 16.50 1.38
CA MET A 182 6.16 16.55 0.63
C MET A 182 5.00 15.93 1.39
N PHE A 183 5.21 14.81 2.09
CA PHE A 183 4.20 14.25 2.98
C PHE A 183 3.82 15.21 4.11
N GLU A 184 4.78 15.93 4.68
CA GLU A 184 4.49 16.92 5.71
C GLU A 184 3.68 18.10 5.16
N LEU A 185 4.02 18.60 3.98
CA LEU A 185 3.30 19.70 3.35
C LEU A 185 1.87 19.29 2.95
N LEU A 186 1.71 18.17 2.25
CA LEU A 186 0.43 17.69 1.74
C LEU A 186 -0.55 17.28 2.85
N ASN A 187 -0.05 16.89 4.02
CA ASN A 187 -0.88 16.62 5.19
C ASN A 187 -1.43 17.90 5.87
N ARG A 188 -1.04 19.08 5.43
CA ARG A 188 -1.60 20.35 5.93
C ARG A 188 -2.87 20.66 5.16
N ASN A 189 -3.99 20.82 5.86
CA ASN A 189 -5.30 21.15 5.26
C ASN A 189 -5.32 22.44 4.43
N THR A 190 -4.23 23.21 4.42
CA THR A 190 -4.13 24.54 3.80
C THR A 190 -2.95 24.66 2.85
N VAL A 191 -2.37 23.55 2.39
CA VAL A 191 -1.27 23.61 1.42
C VAL A 191 -1.74 24.20 0.10
N THR A 192 -0.97 25.15 -0.45
CA THR A 192 -1.24 25.75 -1.76
C THR A 192 -0.27 25.22 -2.80
N LEU A 193 -0.65 25.33 -4.07
CA LEU A 193 0.21 24.95 -5.19
C LEU A 193 1.52 25.77 -5.19
N GLU A 194 1.45 27.06 -4.83
CA GLU A 194 2.61 27.94 -4.74
C GLU A 194 3.62 27.45 -3.69
N GLN A 195 3.14 26.88 -2.56
CA GLN A 195 4.01 26.30 -1.54
C GLN A 195 4.71 25.03 -2.07
N ILE A 196 3.99 24.19 -2.82
CA ILE A 196 4.61 23.02 -3.46
C ILE A 196 5.64 23.45 -4.50
N LYS A 197 5.31 24.43 -5.37
CA LYS A 197 6.24 24.97 -6.38
C LYS A 197 7.48 25.60 -5.72
N ALA A 198 7.30 26.32 -4.62
CA ALA A 198 8.42 26.89 -3.86
C ALA A 198 9.32 25.81 -3.25
N GLU A 199 8.75 24.69 -2.82
CA GLU A 199 9.55 23.57 -2.32
C GLU A 199 10.31 22.87 -3.45
N LEU A 200 9.67 22.64 -4.62
CA LEU A 200 10.32 22.11 -5.82
C LEU A 200 11.50 22.96 -6.26
N ALA A 201 11.36 24.28 -6.21
CA ALA A 201 12.42 25.21 -6.58
C ALA A 201 13.70 25.06 -5.72
N LYS A 202 13.60 24.61 -4.46
CA LYS A 202 14.76 24.29 -3.61
C LYS A 202 15.59 23.12 -4.13
N PHE A 203 14.97 22.25 -4.93
CA PHE A 203 15.61 21.14 -5.63
C PHE A 203 15.93 21.49 -7.09
N GLU A 204 15.86 22.79 -7.47
CA GLU A 204 16.09 23.27 -8.84
C GLU A 204 15.07 22.71 -9.85
N ILE A 205 13.88 22.34 -9.39
CA ILE A 205 12.81 21.76 -10.21
C ILE A 205 11.75 22.83 -10.47
N ASN A 206 11.67 23.28 -11.74
CA ASN A 206 10.74 24.32 -12.19
C ASN A 206 10.02 23.81 -13.44
N PRO A 207 9.02 22.91 -13.28
CA PRO A 207 8.34 22.34 -14.43
C PRO A 207 7.41 23.35 -15.13
N SER A 208 7.27 23.22 -16.43
CA SER A 208 6.20 23.85 -17.16
C SER A 208 4.87 23.13 -16.89
N GLU A 209 3.75 23.86 -17.10
CA GLU A 209 2.42 23.26 -16.97
C GLU A 209 2.20 22.09 -17.93
N ASP A 210 2.77 22.15 -19.14
CA ASP A 210 2.64 21.09 -20.13
C ASP A 210 3.38 19.81 -19.72
N GLU A 211 4.57 19.93 -19.10
CA GLU A 211 5.29 18.79 -18.54
C GLU A 211 4.49 18.11 -17.43
N VAL A 212 3.91 18.90 -16.52
CA VAL A 212 3.09 18.39 -15.42
C VAL A 212 1.82 17.73 -15.92
N LYS A 213 1.14 18.31 -16.91
CA LYS A 213 -0.05 17.71 -17.53
C LYS A 213 0.27 16.39 -18.23
N ALA A 214 1.36 16.35 -18.99
CA ALA A 214 1.81 15.11 -19.65
C ALA A 214 2.14 14.02 -18.63
N PHE A 215 2.85 14.38 -17.56
CA PHE A 215 3.16 13.48 -16.46
C PHE A 215 1.88 12.98 -15.77
N SER A 216 0.96 13.87 -15.41
CA SER A 216 -0.30 13.52 -14.74
C SER A 216 -1.08 12.48 -15.55
N LYS A 217 -1.21 12.68 -16.86
CA LYS A 217 -1.89 11.73 -17.75
C LYS A 217 -1.19 10.36 -17.72
N ALA A 218 0.12 10.34 -17.96
CA ALA A 218 0.88 9.09 -17.99
C ALA A 218 0.85 8.35 -16.64
N GLN A 219 0.89 9.11 -15.53
CA GLN A 219 0.85 8.54 -14.18
C GLN A 219 -0.53 7.98 -13.82
N SER A 220 -1.61 8.65 -14.25
CA SER A 220 -2.98 8.12 -14.12
C SER A 220 -3.17 6.83 -14.90
N GLU A 221 -2.68 6.77 -16.14
CA GLU A 221 -2.73 5.54 -16.96
C GLU A 221 -1.94 4.41 -16.29
N LEU A 222 -0.76 4.70 -15.75
CA LEU A 222 0.02 3.74 -14.97
C LEU A 222 -0.73 3.28 -13.72
N THR A 223 -1.32 4.21 -12.98
CA THR A 223 -2.10 3.92 -11.77
C THR A 223 -3.26 2.98 -12.07
N ASN A 224 -4.03 3.28 -13.13
CA ASN A 224 -5.12 2.41 -13.57
C ASN A 224 -4.61 1.02 -13.97
N LYS A 225 -3.49 0.94 -14.69
CA LYS A 225 -2.86 -0.32 -15.06
C LYS A 225 -2.46 -1.14 -13.81
N VAL A 226 -1.85 -0.50 -12.82
CA VAL A 226 -1.47 -1.14 -11.56
C VAL A 226 -2.69 -1.71 -10.84
N TYR A 227 -3.77 -0.95 -10.70
CA TYR A 227 -4.99 -1.42 -10.06
C TYR A 227 -5.68 -2.56 -10.82
N LEU A 228 -5.73 -2.49 -12.16
CA LEU A 228 -6.42 -3.49 -12.98
C LEU A 228 -5.62 -4.77 -13.14
N GLU A 229 -4.32 -4.66 -13.45
CA GLU A 229 -3.48 -5.81 -13.78
C GLU A 229 -2.86 -6.46 -12.54
N MET A 230 -2.34 -5.66 -11.59
CA MET A 230 -1.74 -6.19 -10.36
C MET A 230 -2.75 -6.40 -9.23
N ARG A 231 -3.98 -5.88 -9.39
CA ARG A 231 -5.05 -5.93 -8.38
C ARG A 231 -4.60 -5.40 -7.02
N LEU A 232 -3.85 -4.29 -7.03
CA LEU A 232 -3.41 -3.67 -5.78
C LEU A 232 -4.63 -3.31 -4.92
N ARG A 233 -4.55 -3.66 -3.62
CA ARG A 233 -5.66 -3.46 -2.67
C ARG A 233 -5.49 -2.21 -1.81
N GLY A 234 -4.31 -1.61 -1.82
CA GLY A 234 -4.02 -0.41 -1.01
C GLY A 234 -2.55 -0.04 -0.99
N THR A 235 -2.24 1.01 -0.26
CA THR A 235 -0.90 1.54 -0.07
C THR A 235 -0.55 1.64 1.43
N PRO A 236 0.73 1.50 1.81
CA PRO A 236 1.82 1.05 0.94
C PRO A 236 1.70 -0.42 0.59
N THR A 237 2.02 -0.76 -0.64
CA THR A 237 2.29 -2.14 -1.06
C THR A 237 3.73 -2.21 -1.55
N PHE A 238 4.43 -3.25 -1.16
CA PHE A 238 5.79 -3.48 -1.64
C PHE A 238 5.83 -4.75 -2.50
N VAL A 239 6.67 -4.70 -3.53
CA VAL A 239 7.00 -5.87 -4.33
C VAL A 239 8.51 -6.06 -4.29
N MET A 240 8.95 -7.21 -3.80
CA MET A 240 10.37 -7.58 -3.82
C MET A 240 10.59 -8.62 -4.92
N LEU A 241 11.64 -8.41 -5.70
CA LEU A 241 12.03 -9.32 -6.78
C LEU A 241 13.56 -9.35 -6.93
N PRO A 242 14.13 -10.48 -7.45
CA PRO A 242 15.54 -10.55 -7.78
C PRO A 242 15.86 -9.71 -9.02
N ILE A 243 17.05 -9.12 -9.05
CA ILE A 243 17.57 -8.43 -10.23
C ILE A 243 18.27 -9.48 -11.11
N VAL A 244 17.47 -10.11 -11.96
CA VAL A 244 17.93 -11.14 -12.91
C VAL A 244 17.42 -10.83 -14.31
N ASN A 245 18.21 -11.23 -15.32
CA ASN A 245 17.83 -11.13 -16.72
C ASN A 245 16.97 -12.33 -17.13
N SER A 246 15.81 -12.50 -16.49
CA SER A 246 14.83 -13.54 -16.78
C SER A 246 13.49 -12.91 -17.12
N GLU A 247 12.76 -13.52 -18.06
CA GLU A 247 11.39 -13.12 -18.38
C GLU A 247 10.44 -13.45 -17.21
N GLU A 248 10.67 -14.58 -16.55
CA GLU A 248 9.94 -14.95 -15.34
C GLU A 248 10.73 -14.53 -14.11
N LYS A 249 10.19 -13.57 -13.37
CA LYS A 249 10.78 -13.10 -12.12
C LYS A 249 9.88 -13.51 -10.97
N PRO A 250 10.37 -14.37 -10.06
CA PRO A 250 9.63 -14.63 -8.83
C PRO A 250 9.50 -13.34 -8.05
N VAL A 251 8.33 -13.07 -7.52
CA VAL A 251 8.08 -11.88 -6.69
C VAL A 251 7.59 -12.28 -5.32
N GLU A 252 7.79 -11.41 -4.34
CA GLU A 252 7.05 -11.43 -3.08
C GLU A 252 6.29 -10.12 -2.95
N VAL A 253 5.01 -10.25 -2.67
CA VAL A 253 4.10 -9.12 -2.39
C VAL A 253 4.05 -8.92 -0.88
N ILE A 254 4.10 -7.68 -0.43
CA ILE A 254 4.21 -7.31 0.98
C ILE A 254 3.25 -6.16 1.22
N LEU A 255 2.23 -6.37 2.05
CA LEU A 255 1.17 -5.39 2.28
C LEU A 255 1.37 -4.64 3.60
N GLY A 256 1.32 -3.31 3.50
CA GLY A 256 1.36 -2.42 4.66
C GLY A 256 2.72 -2.34 5.35
N THR A 257 2.78 -1.54 6.40
CA THR A 257 4.03 -1.24 7.13
C THR A 257 4.44 -2.33 8.13
N GLN A 258 3.51 -3.20 8.51
CA GLN A 258 3.71 -4.22 9.57
C GLN A 258 4.67 -5.31 9.12
N ALA A 259 4.79 -5.56 7.82
CA ALA A 259 5.67 -6.57 7.26
C ALA A 259 7.12 -6.07 7.01
N ILE A 260 7.37 -4.77 7.10
CA ILE A 260 8.71 -4.18 6.85
C ILE A 260 9.81 -4.81 7.73
N PRO A 261 9.60 -5.08 9.02
CA PRO A 261 10.61 -5.75 9.85
C PRO A 261 11.03 -7.14 9.34
N TYR A 262 10.21 -7.76 8.51
CA TYR A 262 10.39 -9.11 7.99
C TYR A 262 10.88 -9.18 6.54
N LEU A 263 11.33 -8.08 5.94
CA LEU A 263 11.81 -8.04 4.55
C LEU A 263 12.93 -9.04 4.26
N ASP A 264 13.77 -9.35 5.25
CA ASP A 264 14.81 -10.38 5.15
C ASP A 264 14.25 -11.79 4.92
N LEU A 265 13.08 -12.11 5.48
CA LEU A 265 12.42 -13.40 5.24
C LEU A 265 11.89 -13.51 3.81
N TYR A 266 11.32 -12.42 3.27
CA TYR A 266 10.87 -12.36 1.88
C TYR A 266 12.06 -12.51 0.91
N LYS A 267 13.17 -11.83 1.20
CA LYS A 267 14.42 -11.97 0.44
C LYS A 267 14.96 -13.41 0.49
N LEU A 268 14.99 -14.03 1.68
CA LEU A 268 15.43 -15.42 1.84
C LEU A 268 14.58 -16.39 1.02
N LYS A 269 13.28 -16.16 0.94
CA LYS A 269 12.35 -16.96 0.14
C LYS A 269 12.67 -16.85 -1.35
N LEU A 270 12.88 -15.63 -1.86
CA LEU A 270 13.29 -15.40 -3.24
C LEU A 270 14.66 -15.98 -3.59
N SER A 271 15.57 -16.10 -2.61
CA SER A 271 16.88 -16.67 -2.83
C SER A 271 16.87 -18.21 -2.98
N LYS A 272 15.75 -18.85 -2.65
CA LYS A 272 15.55 -20.31 -2.71
C LYS A 272 14.67 -20.76 -3.87
N SER A 273 13.99 -19.83 -4.53
CA SER A 273 13.20 -20.06 -5.73
C SER A 273 14.05 -19.94 -6.98
#